data_89e39b6066e3ebc9f0f324833a827e3a
#
_entry.id   89e39b6066e3ebc9f0f324833a827e3a
#
_cell.length_a   1.000
_cell.length_b   1.000
_cell.length_c   1.000
_cell.angle_alpha   90.00
_cell.angle_beta   90.00
_cell.angle_gamma   90.00
#
_symmetry.space_group_name_H-M   'P 1'
#
loop_
_entity.id
_entity.type
_entity.pdbx_description
1 polymer ?
#
loop_
_entity_poly.entity_id
_entity_poly.type
_entity_poly.pdbx_seq_one_letter_code
_entity_poly.pdbx_strand_id
1 'polypeptide(L)'
;PVFKRELDWLNERLANFPEGMLEAAISHFSSLKICLVREITGSAESGSVSRANGIQFMNGTDAYIVLAAGDTSEKALYHELYHVMETHILGNSIALDQWAKLNPVGFEYDYDYLANAQRDGSEFLQPDTRSFVDTYSMSYPKEDRARIFEYAMTAGNDSLFAASPLQYKLKMLCQGIREAFGLKKSPENFLWEQYL
;
A
#
# COMPACT_ATOMS: atom_id res chain seq x y z
N PRO A 1 28.09 -7.74 -7.27
CA PRO A 1 27.28 -7.35 -8.41
C PRO A 1 25.96 -6.76 -7.93
N VAL A 2 25.47 -5.72 -8.63
CA VAL A 2 24.28 -4.94 -8.27
C VAL A 2 23.08 -5.86 -8.04
N PHE A 3 22.85 -6.81 -8.92
CA PHE A 3 21.72 -7.73 -8.88
C PHE A 3 21.62 -8.54 -7.56
N LYS A 4 22.74 -9.01 -7.00
CA LYS A 4 22.71 -9.74 -5.73
C LYS A 4 22.24 -8.84 -4.58
N ARG A 5 22.73 -7.60 -4.53
CA ARG A 5 22.32 -6.62 -3.50
C ARG A 5 20.83 -6.34 -3.56
N GLU A 6 20.25 -6.17 -4.74
CA GLU A 6 18.83 -5.91 -4.92
C GLU A 6 17.97 -7.14 -4.50
N LEU A 7 18.44 -8.36 -4.76
CA LEU A 7 17.76 -9.57 -4.28
C LEU A 7 17.85 -9.71 -2.76
N ASP A 8 19.02 -9.45 -2.16
CA ASP A 8 19.20 -9.50 -0.71
C ASP A 8 18.28 -8.45 -0.04
N TRP A 9 18.22 -7.24 -0.60
CA TRP A 9 17.32 -6.18 -0.15
C TRP A 9 15.84 -6.60 -0.21
N LEU A 10 15.40 -7.21 -1.31
CA LEU A 10 14.03 -7.68 -1.46
C LEU A 10 13.70 -8.79 -0.46
N ASN A 11 14.60 -9.76 -0.30
CA ASN A 11 14.42 -10.85 0.66
C ASN A 11 14.28 -10.35 2.11
N GLU A 12 15.07 -9.35 2.51
CA GLU A 12 14.96 -8.74 3.84
C GLU A 12 13.58 -8.11 4.07
N ARG A 13 12.99 -7.46 3.06
CA ARG A 13 11.67 -6.82 3.19
C ARG A 13 10.55 -7.84 3.19
N LEU A 14 10.64 -8.87 2.35
CA LEU A 14 9.65 -9.95 2.33
C LEU A 14 9.68 -10.80 3.62
N ALA A 15 10.83 -10.89 4.30
CA ALA A 15 10.94 -11.55 5.59
C ALA A 15 10.17 -10.84 6.73
N ASN A 16 9.68 -9.62 6.53
CA ASN A 16 8.79 -8.93 7.49
C ASN A 16 7.36 -9.51 7.53
N PHE A 17 7.03 -10.39 6.59
CA PHE A 17 5.73 -11.05 6.56
C PHE A 17 5.80 -12.42 7.23
N PRO A 18 4.78 -12.81 8.01
CA PRO A 18 4.68 -14.16 8.57
C PRO A 18 4.79 -15.24 7.49
N GLU A 19 5.37 -16.38 7.88
CA GLU A 19 5.45 -17.54 7.00
C GLU A 19 4.07 -17.93 6.46
N GLY A 20 3.98 -18.21 5.17
CA GLY A 20 2.74 -18.59 4.48
C GLY A 20 1.77 -17.44 4.19
N MET A 21 2.03 -16.21 4.69
CA MET A 21 1.11 -15.08 4.47
C MET A 21 1.05 -14.65 3.01
N LEU A 22 2.20 -14.50 2.36
CA LEU A 22 2.27 -14.10 0.96
C LEU A 22 1.75 -15.20 0.03
N GLU A 23 2.00 -16.46 0.33
CA GLU A 23 1.44 -17.61 -0.38
C GLU A 23 -0.09 -17.63 -0.29
N ALA A 24 -0.65 -17.37 0.89
CA ALA A 24 -2.10 -17.24 1.05
C ALA A 24 -2.66 -16.06 0.27
N ALA A 25 -1.99 -14.91 0.29
CA ALA A 25 -2.39 -13.71 -0.43
C ALA A 25 -2.48 -13.95 -1.94
N ILE A 26 -1.54 -14.71 -2.50
CA ILE A 26 -1.47 -14.99 -3.93
C ILE A 26 -2.21 -16.26 -4.35
N SER A 27 -2.94 -16.92 -3.44
CA SER A 27 -3.63 -18.18 -3.74
C SER A 27 -4.64 -18.10 -4.89
N HIS A 28 -5.06 -16.88 -5.26
CA HIS A 28 -5.95 -16.61 -6.39
C HIS A 28 -5.21 -16.42 -7.72
N PHE A 29 -3.89 -16.35 -7.69
CA PHE A 29 -3.02 -16.12 -8.84
C PHE A 29 -2.17 -17.37 -9.11
N SER A 30 -1.70 -17.51 -10.34
CA SER A 30 -0.75 -18.59 -10.67
C SER A 30 0.66 -18.28 -10.12
N SER A 31 1.04 -17.02 -10.08
CA SER A 31 2.31 -16.58 -9.51
C SER A 31 2.28 -15.09 -9.14
N LEU A 32 3.20 -14.67 -8.26
CA LEU A 32 3.60 -13.27 -8.09
C LEU A 32 5.01 -13.09 -8.65
N LYS A 33 5.18 -12.12 -9.56
CA LYS A 33 6.45 -11.76 -10.17
C LYS A 33 6.83 -10.35 -9.77
N ILE A 34 7.97 -10.19 -9.08
CA ILE A 34 8.52 -8.89 -8.70
C ILE A 34 9.66 -8.56 -9.65
N CYS A 35 9.52 -7.47 -10.39
CA CYS A 35 10.47 -7.00 -11.39
C CYS A 35 11.11 -5.70 -10.93
N LEU A 36 12.45 -5.68 -10.85
CA LEU A 36 13.21 -4.47 -10.58
C LEU A 36 13.67 -3.86 -11.90
N VAL A 37 13.28 -2.62 -12.14
CA VAL A 37 13.61 -1.87 -13.36
C VAL A 37 14.31 -0.56 -12.99
N ARG A 38 14.97 0.04 -13.96
CA ARG A 38 15.65 1.32 -13.75
C ARG A 38 14.66 2.46 -13.53
N GLU A 39 13.59 2.48 -14.29
CA GLU A 39 12.61 3.56 -14.35
C GLU A 39 11.28 3.02 -14.86
N ILE A 40 10.18 3.55 -14.32
CA ILE A 40 8.82 3.31 -14.80
C ILE A 40 8.30 4.64 -15.32
N THR A 41 7.97 4.68 -16.61
CA THR A 41 7.43 5.89 -17.24
C THR A 41 6.12 5.59 -17.95
N GLY A 42 5.13 6.47 -17.78
CA GLY A 42 3.91 6.51 -18.57
C GLY A 42 3.91 7.75 -19.48
N SER A 43 3.40 7.61 -20.68
CA SER A 43 3.16 8.74 -21.57
C SER A 43 1.67 8.91 -21.80
N ALA A 44 1.15 10.11 -21.57
CA ALA A 44 -0.20 10.47 -21.95
C ALA A 44 -0.25 10.89 -23.43
N GLU A 45 -1.43 10.83 -24.05
CA GLU A 45 -1.66 11.33 -25.41
C GLU A 45 -1.27 12.82 -25.57
N SER A 46 -1.32 13.58 -24.46
CA SER A 46 -0.85 14.97 -24.40
C SER A 46 0.67 15.14 -24.54
N GLY A 47 1.43 14.03 -24.57
CA GLY A 47 2.91 14.05 -24.59
C GLY A 47 3.54 14.30 -23.23
N SER A 48 2.76 14.43 -22.15
CA SER A 48 3.29 14.48 -20.79
C SER A 48 3.83 13.10 -20.37
N VAL A 49 4.98 13.10 -19.68
CA VAL A 49 5.60 11.88 -19.13
C VAL A 49 5.38 11.89 -17.62
N SER A 50 4.72 10.85 -17.14
CA SER A 50 4.62 10.58 -15.70
C SER A 50 5.65 9.53 -15.29
N ARG A 51 6.07 9.57 -14.02
CA ARG A 51 6.96 8.57 -13.41
C ARG A 51 6.25 7.92 -12.25
N ALA A 52 6.45 6.61 -12.09
CA ALA A 52 5.98 5.86 -10.94
C ALA A 52 7.16 5.16 -10.26
N ASN A 53 7.06 4.98 -8.94
CA ASN A 53 8.05 4.23 -8.17
C ASN A 53 7.72 2.73 -8.14
N GLY A 54 6.44 2.38 -8.26
CA GLY A 54 5.93 1.03 -8.36
C GLY A 54 4.64 0.99 -9.16
N ILE A 55 4.32 -0.16 -9.70
CA ILE A 55 3.02 -0.49 -10.28
C ILE A 55 2.71 -1.96 -10.04
N GLN A 56 1.44 -2.24 -9.76
CA GLN A 56 0.89 -3.59 -9.72
C GLN A 56 -0.09 -3.78 -10.87
N PHE A 57 -0.01 -4.91 -11.56
CA PHE A 57 -0.97 -5.28 -12.60
C PHE A 57 -1.07 -6.79 -12.77
N MET A 58 -2.11 -7.21 -13.47
CA MET A 58 -2.33 -8.60 -13.86
C MET A 58 -1.97 -8.82 -15.33
N ASN A 59 -1.31 -9.95 -15.61
CA ASN A 59 -1.15 -10.43 -16.98
C ASN A 59 -1.57 -11.90 -17.04
N GLY A 60 -2.74 -12.16 -17.59
CA GLY A 60 -3.40 -13.44 -17.46
C GLY A 60 -3.74 -13.72 -16.00
N THR A 61 -3.24 -14.85 -15.48
CA THR A 61 -3.41 -15.27 -14.08
C THR A 61 -2.21 -14.94 -13.19
N ASP A 62 -1.19 -14.29 -13.72
CA ASP A 62 0.00 -13.88 -12.98
C ASP A 62 -0.15 -12.44 -12.47
N ALA A 63 0.18 -12.24 -11.20
CA ALA A 63 0.32 -10.91 -10.61
C ALA A 63 1.75 -10.39 -10.81
N TYR A 64 1.88 -9.13 -11.17
CA TYR A 64 3.16 -8.45 -11.34
C TYR A 64 3.26 -7.25 -10.42
N ILE A 65 4.41 -7.11 -9.78
CA ILE A 65 4.88 -5.87 -9.16
C ILE A 65 6.13 -5.43 -9.91
N VAL A 66 6.13 -4.22 -10.44
CA VAL A 66 7.32 -3.62 -11.06
C VAL A 66 7.74 -2.45 -10.19
N LEU A 67 9.02 -2.41 -9.79
CA LEU A 67 9.58 -1.38 -8.92
C LEU A 67 10.71 -0.65 -9.65
N ALA A 68 10.70 0.67 -9.62
CA ALA A 68 11.83 1.49 -10.02
C ALA A 68 12.90 1.42 -8.92
N ALA A 69 14.11 1.02 -9.26
CA ALA A 69 15.23 0.92 -8.32
C ALA A 69 15.63 2.31 -7.80
N GLY A 70 15.74 2.48 -6.47
CA GLY A 70 16.09 3.74 -5.83
C GLY A 70 15.63 3.83 -4.38
N ASP A 71 15.82 4.99 -3.75
CA ASP A 71 15.54 5.21 -2.32
C ASP A 71 14.06 5.08 -1.94
N THR A 72 13.15 5.17 -2.90
CA THR A 72 11.69 5.04 -2.69
C THR A 72 11.17 3.64 -2.88
N SER A 73 12.02 2.68 -3.26
CA SER A 73 11.61 1.31 -3.61
C SER A 73 10.93 0.57 -2.45
N GLU A 74 11.32 0.84 -1.21
CA GLU A 74 10.73 0.18 -0.03
C GLU A 74 9.27 0.56 0.16
N LYS A 75 8.95 1.84 0.11
CA LYS A 75 7.57 2.34 0.18
C LYS A 75 6.73 1.78 -0.95
N ALA A 76 7.24 1.87 -2.18
CA ALA A 76 6.56 1.34 -3.35
C ALA A 76 6.33 -0.17 -3.25
N LEU A 77 7.33 -0.95 -2.77
CA LEU A 77 7.16 -2.38 -2.55
C LEU A 77 5.97 -2.69 -1.64
N TYR A 78 5.89 -2.05 -0.47
CA TYR A 78 4.80 -2.31 0.48
C TYR A 78 3.45 -1.84 -0.04
N HIS A 79 3.41 -0.73 -0.77
CA HIS A 79 2.21 -0.25 -1.44
C HIS A 79 1.66 -1.28 -2.44
N GLU A 80 2.49 -1.74 -3.35
CA GLU A 80 2.09 -2.70 -4.38
C GLU A 80 1.81 -4.10 -3.81
N LEU A 81 2.53 -4.52 -2.76
CA LEU A 81 2.22 -5.75 -2.04
C LEU A 81 0.85 -5.68 -1.38
N TYR A 82 0.46 -4.52 -0.84
CA TYR A 82 -0.88 -4.35 -0.28
C TYR A 82 -1.96 -4.58 -1.35
N HIS A 83 -1.81 -4.04 -2.54
CA HIS A 83 -2.75 -4.27 -3.64
C HIS A 83 -2.86 -5.75 -4.01
N VAL A 84 -1.76 -6.50 -3.96
CA VAL A 84 -1.78 -7.96 -4.18
C VAL A 84 -2.54 -8.67 -3.05
N MET A 85 -2.35 -8.25 -1.79
CA MET A 85 -3.01 -8.86 -0.62
C MET A 85 -4.48 -8.45 -0.47
N GLU A 86 -4.87 -7.30 -0.99
CA GLU A 86 -6.18 -6.69 -0.71
C GLU A 86 -7.36 -7.58 -1.08
N THR A 87 -7.30 -8.29 -2.21
CA THR A 87 -8.36 -9.22 -2.62
C THR A 87 -8.56 -10.33 -1.59
N HIS A 88 -7.46 -10.88 -1.04
CA HIS A 88 -7.52 -11.88 0.01
C HIS A 88 -8.08 -11.29 1.32
N ILE A 89 -7.63 -10.09 1.70
CA ILE A 89 -8.10 -9.40 2.90
C ILE A 89 -9.60 -9.14 2.84
N LEU A 90 -10.08 -8.55 1.77
CA LEU A 90 -11.50 -8.22 1.59
C LEU A 90 -12.38 -9.47 1.50
N GLY A 91 -11.87 -10.57 0.94
CA GLY A 91 -12.58 -11.84 0.84
C GLY A 91 -12.67 -12.65 2.16
N ASN A 92 -11.78 -12.37 3.12
CA ASN A 92 -11.64 -13.16 4.35
C ASN A 92 -11.77 -12.35 5.65
N SER A 93 -12.14 -11.07 5.56
CA SER A 93 -12.40 -10.18 6.70
C SER A 93 -13.56 -9.26 6.41
N ILE A 94 -14.32 -8.94 7.45
CA ILE A 94 -15.38 -7.92 7.41
C ILE A 94 -14.94 -6.61 8.08
N ALA A 95 -13.73 -6.57 8.65
CA ALA A 95 -13.25 -5.39 9.38
C ALA A 95 -13.25 -4.13 8.51
N LEU A 96 -12.89 -4.27 7.22
CA LEU A 96 -12.81 -3.14 6.29
C LEU A 96 -14.17 -2.67 5.74
N ASP A 97 -15.27 -3.37 6.00
CA ASP A 97 -16.61 -2.97 5.55
C ASP A 97 -17.04 -1.59 6.11
N GLN A 98 -16.43 -1.21 7.22
CA GLN A 98 -16.72 0.07 7.88
C GLN A 98 -15.72 1.18 7.52
N TRP A 99 -14.81 0.94 6.58
CA TRP A 99 -13.71 1.85 6.23
C TRP A 99 -14.18 3.27 5.93
N ALA A 100 -15.21 3.41 5.11
CA ALA A 100 -15.75 4.72 4.72
C ALA A 100 -16.27 5.55 5.90
N LYS A 101 -16.67 4.91 7.01
CA LYS A 101 -17.14 5.62 8.21
C LYS A 101 -16.03 6.37 8.97
N LEU A 102 -14.78 6.08 8.66
CA LEU A 102 -13.61 6.76 9.22
C LEU A 102 -13.19 8.00 8.40
N ASN A 103 -13.88 8.24 7.29
CA ASN A 103 -13.68 9.44 6.49
C ASN A 103 -14.49 10.62 7.04
N PRO A 104 -14.13 11.86 6.70
CA PRO A 104 -14.94 13.03 7.03
C PRO A 104 -16.37 12.90 6.52
N VAL A 105 -17.32 13.46 7.28
CA VAL A 105 -18.73 13.43 6.90
C VAL A 105 -18.92 14.11 5.53
N GLY A 106 -19.58 13.41 4.61
CA GLY A 106 -19.83 13.89 3.25
C GLY A 106 -18.63 13.74 2.29
N PHE A 107 -17.54 13.11 2.74
CA PHE A 107 -16.43 12.80 1.85
C PHE A 107 -16.77 11.63 0.92
N GLU A 108 -16.44 11.79 -0.35
CA GLU A 108 -16.48 10.75 -1.36
C GLU A 108 -15.12 10.68 -2.07
N TYR A 109 -14.64 9.46 -2.32
CA TYR A 109 -13.40 9.26 -3.08
C TYR A 109 -13.61 9.70 -4.53
N ASP A 110 -12.66 10.48 -5.06
CA ASP A 110 -12.71 10.95 -6.44
C ASP A 110 -11.29 11.10 -7.01
N TYR A 111 -11.10 10.61 -8.24
CA TYR A 111 -9.83 10.77 -8.96
C TYR A 111 -9.45 12.25 -9.16
N ASP A 112 -10.40 13.16 -9.19
CA ASP A 112 -10.14 14.59 -9.34
C ASP A 112 -9.27 15.17 -8.22
N TYR A 113 -9.27 14.59 -7.01
CA TYR A 113 -8.33 14.97 -5.97
C TYR A 113 -6.89 14.77 -6.43
N LEU A 114 -6.57 13.59 -6.96
CA LEU A 114 -5.25 13.27 -7.49
C LEU A 114 -4.92 14.12 -8.72
N ALA A 115 -5.83 14.21 -9.68
CA ALA A 115 -5.62 14.97 -10.92
C ALA A 115 -5.36 16.45 -10.67
N ASN A 116 -6.02 17.04 -9.67
CA ASN A 116 -5.77 18.44 -9.27
C ASN A 116 -4.43 18.58 -8.54
N ALA A 117 -4.14 17.69 -7.59
CA ALA A 117 -2.91 17.72 -6.81
C ALA A 117 -1.65 17.50 -7.67
N GLN A 118 -1.74 16.68 -8.72
CA GLN A 118 -0.64 16.49 -9.67
C GLN A 118 -0.29 17.75 -10.48
N ARG A 119 -1.26 18.66 -10.67
CA ARG A 119 -1.01 19.92 -11.40
C ARG A 119 -0.15 20.91 -10.60
N ASP A 120 -0.24 20.87 -9.27
CA ASP A 120 0.49 21.75 -8.37
C ASP A 120 1.59 21.03 -7.53
N GLY A 121 1.75 19.72 -7.73
CA GLY A 121 2.76 18.91 -7.05
C GLY A 121 2.42 18.58 -5.59
N SER A 122 1.15 18.66 -5.21
CA SER A 122 0.70 18.42 -3.82
C SER A 122 0.16 17.01 -3.57
N GLU A 123 0.26 16.08 -4.53
CA GLU A 123 -0.30 14.73 -4.44
C GLU A 123 0.17 13.93 -3.22
N PHE A 124 1.37 14.21 -2.73
CA PHE A 124 1.96 13.56 -1.56
C PHE A 124 1.97 14.42 -0.29
N LEU A 125 1.22 15.53 -0.30
CA LEU A 125 1.04 16.36 0.89
C LEU A 125 -0.20 15.92 1.68
N GLN A 126 -0.07 15.91 3.02
CA GLN A 126 -1.20 15.58 3.88
C GLN A 126 -2.26 16.68 3.81
N PRO A 127 -3.54 16.34 3.53
CA PRO A 127 -4.62 17.32 3.52
C PRO A 127 -4.99 17.79 4.93
N ASP A 128 -5.60 18.97 5.04
CA ASP A 128 -5.98 19.59 6.32
C ASP A 128 -6.92 18.73 7.18
N THR A 129 -7.71 17.87 6.57
CA THR A 129 -8.62 16.95 7.27
C THR A 129 -7.88 15.96 8.17
N ARG A 130 -6.59 15.70 7.91
CA ARG A 130 -5.76 14.69 8.58
C ARG A 130 -6.36 13.29 8.65
N SER A 131 -7.38 13.02 7.82
CA SER A 131 -8.02 11.70 7.70
C SER A 131 -7.37 10.83 6.63
N PHE A 132 -6.42 11.39 5.91
CA PHE A 132 -5.68 10.75 4.82
C PHE A 132 -4.18 10.97 4.99
N VAL A 133 -3.39 10.01 4.54
CA VAL A 133 -1.93 10.11 4.55
C VAL A 133 -1.48 11.29 3.66
N ASP A 134 -2.10 11.38 2.49
CA ASP A 134 -1.86 12.42 1.50
C ASP A 134 -3.07 12.57 0.57
N THR A 135 -2.97 13.50 -0.39
CA THR A 135 -4.05 13.74 -1.37
C THR A 135 -4.23 12.55 -2.32
N TYR A 136 -3.16 11.79 -2.61
CA TYR A 136 -3.23 10.56 -3.40
C TYR A 136 -4.21 9.54 -2.78
N SER A 137 -4.22 9.42 -1.46
CA SER A 137 -5.13 8.55 -0.70
C SER A 137 -6.61 8.89 -0.88
N MET A 138 -6.94 10.10 -1.35
CA MET A 138 -8.33 10.55 -1.54
C MET A 138 -8.93 10.09 -2.87
N SER A 139 -8.10 9.54 -3.77
CA SER A 139 -8.54 9.15 -5.12
C SER A 139 -9.42 7.89 -5.12
N TYR A 140 -9.02 6.86 -4.37
CA TYR A 140 -9.74 5.59 -4.29
C TYR A 140 -9.59 4.94 -2.91
N PRO A 141 -10.60 4.16 -2.44
CA PRO A 141 -10.51 3.45 -1.17
C PRO A 141 -9.31 2.49 -1.09
N LYS A 142 -8.93 1.85 -2.20
CA LYS A 142 -7.79 0.95 -2.28
C LYS A 142 -6.46 1.68 -2.10
N GLU A 143 -6.34 2.89 -2.65
CA GLU A 143 -5.15 3.73 -2.49
C GLU A 143 -5.02 4.24 -1.05
N ASP A 144 -6.12 4.62 -0.42
CA ASP A 144 -6.13 5.02 0.99
C ASP A 144 -5.60 3.90 1.90
N ARG A 145 -6.08 2.66 1.70
CA ARG A 145 -5.61 1.50 2.45
C ARG A 145 -4.14 1.16 2.15
N ALA A 146 -3.76 1.18 0.87
CA ALA A 146 -2.38 0.90 0.45
C ALA A 146 -1.39 1.92 1.01
N ARG A 147 -1.75 3.22 1.02
CA ARG A 147 -0.92 4.28 1.62
C ARG A 147 -0.77 4.12 3.12
N ILE A 148 -1.84 3.77 3.84
CA ILE A 148 -1.73 3.51 5.28
C ILE A 148 -0.82 2.30 5.54
N PHE A 149 -0.96 1.23 4.77
CA PHE A 149 -0.09 0.05 4.93
C PHE A 149 1.38 0.38 4.62
N GLU A 150 1.65 1.07 3.53
CA GLU A 150 2.99 1.53 3.14
C GLU A 150 3.68 2.31 4.26
N TYR A 151 2.98 3.28 4.84
CA TYR A 151 3.52 4.09 5.92
C TYR A 151 3.61 3.31 7.25
N ALA A 152 2.70 2.37 7.49
CA ALA A 152 2.76 1.49 8.65
C ALA A 152 3.96 0.53 8.61
N MET A 153 4.37 0.11 7.41
CA MET A 153 5.54 -0.77 7.19
C MET A 153 6.89 -0.03 7.24
N THR A 154 6.89 1.30 7.21
CA THR A 154 8.14 2.10 7.16
C THR A 154 8.33 2.90 8.45
N ALA A 155 9.59 3.15 8.84
CA ALA A 155 9.92 3.85 10.07
C ALA A 155 9.68 5.37 9.97
N GLY A 156 9.56 6.03 11.15
CA GLY A 156 9.52 7.49 11.26
C GLY A 156 8.15 8.14 11.06
N ASN A 157 7.06 7.35 11.15
CA ASN A 157 5.69 7.83 10.90
C ASN A 157 4.85 7.97 12.19
N ASP A 158 5.49 8.02 13.36
CA ASP A 158 4.80 8.15 14.66
C ASP A 158 3.85 9.34 14.71
N SER A 159 4.31 10.51 14.25
CA SER A 159 3.50 11.74 14.26
C SER A 159 2.29 11.66 13.32
N LEU A 160 2.40 10.92 12.23
CA LEU A 160 1.31 10.71 11.28
C LEU A 160 0.20 9.89 11.92
N PHE A 161 0.55 8.77 12.56
CA PHE A 161 -0.42 7.86 13.18
C PHE A 161 -0.84 8.27 14.61
N ALA A 162 -0.18 9.25 15.23
CA ALA A 162 -0.65 9.84 16.46
C ALA A 162 -1.97 10.64 16.29
N ALA A 163 -2.30 11.04 15.06
CA ALA A 163 -3.55 11.73 14.75
C ALA A 163 -4.73 10.73 14.71
N SER A 164 -5.78 11.04 15.47
CA SER A 164 -6.91 10.14 15.73
C SER A 164 -7.54 9.48 14.49
N PRO A 165 -7.88 10.20 13.39
CA PRO A 165 -8.50 9.53 12.24
C PRO A 165 -7.62 8.46 11.61
N LEU A 166 -6.33 8.74 11.40
CA LEU A 166 -5.39 7.77 10.78
C LEU A 166 -5.08 6.60 11.71
N GLN A 167 -5.01 6.84 13.03
CA GLN A 167 -4.84 5.75 13.99
C GLN A 167 -6.01 4.76 13.95
N TYR A 168 -7.25 5.26 13.82
CA TYR A 168 -8.42 4.37 13.71
C TYR A 168 -8.40 3.59 12.38
N LYS A 169 -8.01 4.21 11.28
CA LYS A 169 -7.83 3.53 10.00
C LYS A 169 -6.75 2.44 10.09
N LEU A 170 -5.60 2.76 10.69
CA LEU A 170 -4.53 1.78 10.93
C LEU A 170 -5.03 0.59 11.76
N LYS A 171 -5.72 0.84 12.88
CA LYS A 171 -6.30 -0.23 13.71
C LYS A 171 -7.25 -1.12 12.93
N MET A 172 -8.12 -0.52 12.13
CA MET A 172 -9.07 -1.27 11.29
C MET A 172 -8.35 -2.10 10.24
N LEU A 173 -7.31 -1.55 9.60
CA LEU A 173 -6.49 -2.25 8.62
C LEU A 173 -5.77 -3.45 9.26
N CYS A 174 -5.11 -3.26 10.40
CA CYS A 174 -4.43 -4.32 11.15
C CYS A 174 -5.40 -5.43 11.58
N GLN A 175 -6.60 -5.05 12.03
CA GLN A 175 -7.64 -6.02 12.33
C GLN A 175 -8.03 -6.83 11.09
N GLY A 176 -8.24 -6.18 9.95
CA GLY A 176 -8.57 -6.84 8.69
C GLY A 176 -7.49 -7.82 8.25
N ILE A 177 -6.23 -7.44 8.33
CA ILE A 177 -5.09 -8.30 8.02
C ILE A 177 -5.06 -9.51 8.97
N ARG A 178 -5.15 -9.29 10.28
CA ARG A 178 -5.17 -10.39 11.26
C ARG A 178 -6.33 -11.35 11.07
N GLU A 179 -7.49 -10.85 10.68
CA GLU A 179 -8.65 -11.68 10.37
C GLU A 179 -8.40 -12.55 9.13
N ALA A 180 -8.02 -11.91 8.05
CA ALA A 180 -7.88 -12.57 6.75
C ALA A 180 -6.81 -13.67 6.74
N PHE A 181 -5.71 -13.46 7.47
CA PHE A 181 -4.59 -14.39 7.52
C PHE A 181 -4.56 -15.29 8.77
N GLY A 182 -5.65 -15.33 9.55
CA GLY A 182 -5.75 -16.19 10.71
C GLY A 182 -4.82 -15.82 11.88
N LEU A 183 -4.33 -14.57 11.93
CA LEU A 183 -3.34 -14.09 12.90
C LEU A 183 -3.95 -13.54 14.20
N LYS A 184 -5.27 -13.62 14.39
CA LYS A 184 -5.99 -13.05 15.56
C LYS A 184 -5.43 -13.50 16.92
N LYS A 185 -4.93 -14.74 16.99
CA LYS A 185 -4.41 -15.33 18.24
C LYS A 185 -2.90 -15.23 18.38
N SER A 186 -2.20 -14.68 17.38
CA SER A 186 -0.76 -14.48 17.50
C SER A 186 -0.46 -13.42 18.56
N PRO A 187 0.41 -13.70 19.53
CA PRO A 187 0.87 -12.71 20.50
C PRO A 187 1.91 -11.75 19.90
N GLU A 188 2.39 -12.01 18.69
CA GLU A 188 3.41 -11.21 18.04
C GLU A 188 2.83 -9.90 17.55
N ASN A 189 3.60 -8.82 17.68
CA ASN A 189 3.36 -7.56 16.99
C ASN A 189 4.09 -7.63 15.64
N PHE A 190 3.36 -7.37 14.58
CA PHE A 190 3.90 -7.34 13.23
C PHE A 190 4.39 -5.93 12.88
N LEU A 191 5.27 -5.83 11.88
CA LEU A 191 5.87 -4.55 11.50
C LEU A 191 4.80 -3.48 11.17
N TRP A 192 3.70 -3.87 10.51
CA TRP A 192 2.59 -2.95 10.19
C TRP A 192 1.78 -2.49 11.40
N GLU A 193 2.07 -2.99 12.60
CA GLU A 193 1.40 -2.62 13.86
C GLU A 193 2.29 -1.74 14.75
N GLN A 194 3.46 -1.37 14.30
CA GLN A 194 4.47 -0.65 15.11
C GLN A 194 3.99 0.71 15.64
N TYR A 195 2.91 1.25 15.10
CA TYR A 195 2.33 2.54 15.50
C TYR A 195 0.97 2.43 16.22
N LEU A 196 0.58 1.21 16.67
CA LEU A 196 -0.65 0.99 17.44
C LEU A 196 -0.52 1.28 18.92
#